data_27aff4e9fb14149f2ed28ebd4a67d199
#
_entry.id   27aff4e9fb14149f2ed28ebd4a67d199
#
_cell.length_a   1.000
_cell.length_b   1.000
_cell.length_c   1.000
_cell.angle_alpha   90.00
_cell.angle_beta   90.00
_cell.angle_gamma   90.00
#
_symmetry.space_group_name_H-M   'P 1'
#
loop_
_entity.id
_entity.type
_entity.pdbx_description
1 polymer ?
#
loop_
_entity_poly.entity_id
_entity_poly.type
_entity_poly.pdbx_seq_one_letter_code
_entity_poly.pdbx_strand_id
1 'polypeptide(L)'
;MIKSVAVAAQILEALANSGGPVRLADLSRQLDMPRARIHRHLKTLRELGFVSQERNGERYWLGSRLFHLGQAAREQFEITRIAERPMHNLRDAFGQTIVLSTPINGEALIVAVTESENVVQISVRPGVRLSAPQSAQGRIVLAWAPDAIRERILDPLSAAERATTEARL
;
A
#
# COMPACT_ATOMS: atom_id res chain seq x y z
N MET A 1 13.06 -15.23 9.39
CA MET A 1 11.98 -14.24 9.58
C MET A 1 11.22 -14.56 10.87
N ILE A 2 11.00 -13.56 11.74
CA ILE A 2 10.27 -13.73 13.01
C ILE A 2 8.77 -13.78 12.69
N LYS A 3 8.16 -14.97 12.87
CA LYS A 3 6.75 -15.24 12.49
C LYS A 3 5.74 -14.28 13.15
N SER A 4 5.96 -13.88 14.41
CA SER A 4 5.06 -12.96 15.12
C SER A 4 5.03 -11.55 14.50
N VAL A 5 6.17 -11.05 14.04
CA VAL A 5 6.27 -9.74 13.36
C VAL A 5 5.55 -9.79 12.02
N ALA A 6 5.73 -10.88 11.26
CA ALA A 6 5.04 -11.05 9.98
C ALA A 6 3.51 -11.08 10.14
N VAL A 7 3.00 -11.79 11.16
CA VAL A 7 1.55 -11.82 11.45
C VAL A 7 1.03 -10.45 11.88
N ALA A 8 1.79 -9.71 12.69
CA ALA A 8 1.41 -8.36 13.09
C ALA A 8 1.29 -7.42 11.86
N ALA A 9 2.26 -7.49 10.94
CA ALA A 9 2.22 -6.73 9.69
C ALA A 9 1.01 -7.10 8.83
N GLN A 10 0.72 -8.40 8.63
CA GLN A 10 -0.45 -8.87 7.89
C GLN A 10 -1.77 -8.35 8.47
N ILE A 11 -1.91 -8.32 9.81
CA ILE A 11 -3.10 -7.78 10.47
C ILE A 11 -3.23 -6.29 10.20
N LEU A 12 -2.15 -5.51 10.32
CA LEU A 12 -2.17 -4.07 10.06
C LEU A 12 -2.50 -3.76 8.59
N GLU A 13 -1.95 -4.51 7.65
CA GLU A 13 -2.28 -4.39 6.21
C GLU A 13 -3.74 -4.73 5.92
N ALA A 14 -4.29 -5.80 6.53
CA ALA A 14 -5.69 -6.17 6.38
C ALA A 14 -6.63 -5.07 6.90
N LEU A 15 -6.30 -4.46 8.05
CA LEU A 15 -7.05 -3.32 8.59
C LEU A 15 -6.94 -2.07 7.70
N ALA A 16 -5.77 -1.81 7.10
CA ALA A 16 -5.57 -0.68 6.18
C ALA A 16 -6.44 -0.82 4.91
N ASN A 17 -6.54 -2.03 4.37
CA ASN A 17 -7.25 -2.32 3.13
C ASN A 17 -8.78 -2.45 3.29
N SER A 18 -9.29 -2.51 4.52
CA SER A 18 -10.71 -2.78 4.77
C SER A 18 -11.63 -1.56 4.57
N GLY A 19 -11.08 -0.35 4.49
CA GLY A 19 -11.85 0.89 4.34
C GLY A 19 -12.67 1.30 5.57
N GLY A 20 -12.63 0.53 6.67
CA GLY A 20 -13.36 0.81 7.90
C GLY A 20 -13.12 -0.21 9.01
N PRO A 21 -13.83 -0.09 10.17
CA PRO A 21 -13.66 -1.00 11.30
C PRO A 21 -14.04 -2.45 10.98
N VAL A 22 -13.17 -3.41 11.31
CA VAL A 22 -13.26 -4.85 10.97
C VAL A 22 -13.48 -5.69 12.22
N ARG A 23 -14.31 -6.74 12.13
CA ARG A 23 -14.50 -7.71 13.21
C ARG A 23 -13.37 -8.74 13.24
N LEU A 24 -13.05 -9.26 14.42
CA LEU A 24 -12.09 -10.35 14.60
C LEU A 24 -12.39 -11.56 13.71
N ALA A 25 -13.68 -11.90 13.55
CA ALA A 25 -14.10 -13.04 12.72
C ALA A 25 -13.78 -12.84 11.23
N ASP A 26 -13.87 -11.60 10.74
CA ASP A 26 -13.59 -11.26 9.35
C ASP A 26 -12.09 -11.27 9.07
N LEU A 27 -11.27 -10.73 9.98
CA LEU A 27 -9.82 -10.85 9.94
C LEU A 27 -9.35 -12.31 9.95
N SER A 28 -10.00 -13.16 10.75
CA SER A 28 -9.67 -14.59 10.83
C SER A 28 -9.91 -15.30 9.49
N ARG A 29 -11.00 -14.99 8.81
CA ARG A 29 -11.31 -15.53 7.47
C ARG A 29 -10.36 -15.00 6.40
N GLN A 30 -10.15 -13.67 6.40
CA GLN A 30 -9.31 -13.00 5.40
C GLN A 30 -7.86 -13.46 5.44
N LEU A 31 -7.31 -13.68 6.65
CA LEU A 31 -5.91 -14.06 6.86
C LEU A 31 -5.70 -15.57 6.98
N ASP A 32 -6.76 -16.36 6.89
CA ASP A 32 -6.74 -17.82 7.12
C ASP A 32 -5.98 -18.19 8.40
N MET A 33 -6.32 -17.51 9.50
CA MET A 33 -5.67 -17.70 10.80
C MET A 33 -6.69 -17.94 11.92
N PRO A 34 -6.37 -18.81 12.91
CA PRO A 34 -7.22 -19.01 14.07
C PRO A 34 -7.50 -17.71 14.84
N ARG A 35 -8.76 -17.49 15.24
CA ARG A 35 -9.20 -16.30 16.00
C ARG A 35 -8.34 -16.03 17.23
N ALA A 36 -8.00 -17.08 17.98
CA ALA A 36 -7.16 -16.96 19.19
C ALA A 36 -5.76 -16.41 18.88
N ARG A 37 -5.21 -16.73 17.71
CA ARG A 37 -3.90 -16.21 17.27
C ARG A 37 -4.00 -14.73 16.94
N ILE A 38 -4.98 -14.33 16.12
CA ILE A 38 -5.20 -12.94 15.74
C ILE A 38 -5.53 -12.08 16.97
N HIS A 39 -6.38 -12.59 17.86
CA HIS A 39 -6.74 -11.88 19.09
C HIS A 39 -5.52 -11.54 19.98
N ARG A 40 -4.57 -12.46 20.13
CA ARG A 40 -3.32 -12.18 20.87
C ARG A 40 -2.51 -11.07 20.23
N HIS A 41 -2.38 -11.06 18.91
CA HIS A 41 -1.67 -9.98 18.20
C HIS A 41 -2.42 -8.65 18.31
N LEU A 42 -3.74 -8.65 18.11
CA LEU A 42 -4.57 -7.44 18.26
C LEU A 42 -4.47 -6.85 19.67
N LYS A 43 -4.46 -7.69 20.71
CA LYS A 43 -4.26 -7.24 22.10
C LYS A 43 -2.94 -6.48 22.24
N THR A 44 -1.83 -7.06 21.80
CA THR A 44 -0.51 -6.42 21.86
C THR A 44 -0.44 -5.15 21.00
N LEU A 45 -0.96 -5.20 19.76
CA LEU A 45 -0.99 -4.04 18.88
C LEU A 45 -1.83 -2.89 19.45
N ARG A 46 -2.92 -3.20 20.18
CA ARG A 46 -3.74 -2.21 20.87
C ARG A 46 -3.00 -1.60 22.06
N GLU A 47 -2.35 -2.41 22.89
CA GLU A 47 -1.53 -1.93 24.02
C GLU A 47 -0.41 -1.01 23.54
N LEU A 48 0.15 -1.29 22.36
CA LEU A 48 1.16 -0.48 21.70
C LEU A 48 0.60 0.73 20.92
N GLY A 49 -0.73 0.89 20.83
CA GLY A 49 -1.38 1.99 20.11
C GLY A 49 -1.39 1.87 18.58
N PHE A 50 -0.98 0.74 18.02
CA PHE A 50 -1.03 0.46 16.57
C PHE A 50 -2.43 0.12 16.07
N VAL A 51 -3.28 -0.40 16.95
CA VAL A 51 -4.67 -0.78 16.68
C VAL A 51 -5.56 -0.12 17.72
N SER A 52 -6.73 0.32 17.31
CA SER A 52 -7.82 0.77 18.18
C SER A 52 -8.97 -0.23 18.11
N GLN A 53 -9.76 -0.29 19.18
CA GLN A 53 -10.94 -1.15 19.29
C GLN A 53 -12.14 -0.34 19.77
N GLU A 54 -13.32 -0.67 19.31
CA GLU A 54 -14.58 -0.11 19.77
C GLU A 54 -14.77 -0.37 21.28
N ARG A 55 -15.23 0.63 22.03
CA ARG A 55 -15.26 0.61 23.51
C ARG A 55 -16.04 -0.58 24.09
N ASN A 56 -17.12 -1.01 23.43
CA ASN A 56 -17.95 -2.17 23.82
C ASN A 56 -18.18 -3.12 22.63
N GLY A 57 -17.30 -3.11 21.65
CA GLY A 57 -17.50 -3.82 20.38
C GLY A 57 -16.34 -4.74 20.01
N GLU A 58 -16.60 -5.56 19.00
CA GLU A 58 -15.63 -6.51 18.42
C GLU A 58 -14.88 -5.95 17.19
N ARG A 59 -15.00 -4.63 16.93
CA ARG A 59 -14.45 -4.02 15.74
C ARG A 59 -13.11 -3.35 16.04
N TYR A 60 -12.17 -3.53 15.11
CA TYR A 60 -10.80 -3.04 15.18
C TYR A 60 -10.50 -2.15 13.98
N TRP A 61 -9.66 -1.14 14.15
CA TRP A 61 -9.13 -0.25 13.11
C TRP A 61 -7.71 0.18 13.44
N LEU A 62 -7.03 0.84 12.49
CA LEU A 62 -5.68 1.35 12.70
C LEU A 62 -5.63 2.41 13.79
N GLY A 63 -4.67 2.28 14.71
CA GLY A 63 -4.45 3.22 15.82
C GLY A 63 -3.64 4.46 15.42
N SER A 64 -3.75 5.51 16.24
CA SER A 64 -3.09 6.81 15.99
C SER A 64 -1.56 6.75 15.94
N ARG A 65 -0.94 5.76 16.59
CA ARG A 65 0.52 5.58 16.53
C ARG A 65 1.03 5.35 15.11
N LEU A 66 0.23 4.69 14.26
CA LEU A 66 0.60 4.49 12.85
C LEU A 66 0.60 5.80 12.06
N PHE A 67 -0.28 6.74 12.39
CA PHE A 67 -0.26 8.07 11.80
C PHE A 67 1.06 8.79 12.11
N HIS A 68 1.51 8.79 13.37
CA HIS A 68 2.78 9.41 13.76
C HIS A 68 3.97 8.75 13.05
N LEU A 69 4.02 7.42 13.00
CA LEU A 69 5.09 6.71 12.29
C LEU A 69 5.06 6.97 10.79
N GLY A 70 3.86 7.05 10.20
CA GLY A 70 3.68 7.38 8.79
C GLY A 70 4.17 8.79 8.45
N GLN A 71 3.92 9.78 9.32
CA GLN A 71 4.43 11.14 9.13
C GLN A 71 5.97 11.18 9.21
N ALA A 72 6.55 10.55 10.23
CA ALA A 72 8.00 10.48 10.36
C ALA A 72 8.66 9.74 9.16
N ALA A 73 8.04 8.65 8.68
CA ALA A 73 8.50 7.96 7.50
C ALA A 73 8.41 8.85 6.25
N ARG A 74 7.32 9.61 6.08
CA ARG A 74 7.13 10.53 4.95
C ARG A 74 8.21 11.61 4.90
N GLU A 75 8.60 12.17 6.04
CA GLU A 75 9.67 13.18 6.12
C GLU A 75 11.02 12.65 5.64
N GLN A 76 11.26 11.33 5.77
CA GLN A 76 12.47 10.67 5.27
C GLN A 76 12.47 10.45 3.75
N PHE A 77 11.31 10.56 3.09
CA PHE A 77 11.22 10.52 1.63
C PHE A 77 11.58 11.87 1.02
N GLU A 78 12.88 12.16 0.96
CA GLU A 78 13.40 13.41 0.37
C GLU A 78 12.86 13.65 -1.05
N ILE A 79 12.60 12.58 -1.80
CA ILE A 79 12.06 12.64 -3.16
C ILE A 79 10.72 13.38 -3.23
N THR A 80 9.85 13.29 -2.22
CA THR A 80 8.55 13.98 -2.22
C THR A 80 8.74 15.48 -2.16
N ARG A 81 9.70 15.96 -1.36
CA ARG A 81 10.04 17.37 -1.23
C ARG A 81 10.67 17.92 -2.51
N ILE A 82 11.58 17.17 -3.12
CA ILE A 82 12.23 17.56 -4.37
C ILE A 82 11.24 17.60 -5.53
N ALA A 83 10.29 16.64 -5.57
CA ALA A 83 9.32 16.49 -6.65
C ALA A 83 8.14 17.49 -6.57
N GLU A 84 7.90 18.14 -5.43
CA GLU A 84 6.72 18.98 -5.22
C GLU A 84 6.55 20.04 -6.32
N ARG A 85 7.56 20.86 -6.54
CA ARG A 85 7.54 21.91 -7.57
C ARG A 85 7.44 21.35 -9.00
N PRO A 86 8.23 20.36 -9.42
CA PRO A 86 8.07 19.68 -10.70
C PRO A 86 6.66 19.11 -10.92
N MET A 87 6.04 18.50 -9.90
CA MET A 87 4.69 17.93 -10.00
C MET A 87 3.64 19.02 -10.25
N HIS A 88 3.72 20.15 -9.56
CA HIS A 88 2.82 21.29 -9.82
C HIS A 88 3.00 21.84 -11.25
N ASN A 89 4.24 22.02 -11.70
CA ASN A 89 4.51 22.49 -13.06
C ASN A 89 3.94 21.55 -14.13
N LEU A 90 4.05 20.22 -13.91
CA LEU A 90 3.47 19.23 -14.82
C LEU A 90 1.94 19.26 -14.79
N ARG A 91 1.31 19.38 -13.61
CA ARG A 91 -0.13 19.53 -13.49
C ARG A 91 -0.61 20.75 -14.28
N ASP A 92 0.03 21.89 -14.10
CA ASP A 92 -0.36 23.14 -14.73
C ASP A 92 -0.16 23.08 -16.24
N ALA A 93 0.90 22.42 -16.72
CA ALA A 93 1.18 22.27 -18.15
C ALA A 93 0.22 21.30 -18.86
N PHE A 94 -0.20 20.22 -18.19
CA PHE A 94 -1.00 19.16 -18.81
C PHE A 94 -2.46 19.15 -18.36
N GLY A 95 -2.83 19.88 -17.31
CA GLY A 95 -4.17 19.84 -16.73
C GLY A 95 -4.56 18.48 -16.14
N GLN A 96 -3.59 17.63 -15.79
CA GLN A 96 -3.82 16.27 -15.34
C GLN A 96 -3.34 16.06 -13.89
N THR A 97 -3.92 15.06 -13.20
CA THR A 97 -3.41 14.61 -11.91
C THR A 97 -2.03 13.99 -12.09
N ILE A 98 -1.05 14.49 -11.34
CA ILE A 98 0.34 14.00 -11.34
C ILE A 98 0.58 13.13 -10.12
N VAL A 99 1.17 11.97 -10.34
CA VAL A 99 1.42 10.97 -9.30
C VAL A 99 2.91 10.67 -9.21
N LEU A 100 3.48 10.74 -8.01
CA LEU A 100 4.83 10.30 -7.71
C LEU A 100 4.76 8.91 -7.07
N SER A 101 5.50 7.97 -7.60
CA SER A 101 5.63 6.64 -7.02
C SER A 101 7.10 6.26 -6.78
N THR A 102 7.33 5.38 -5.81
CA THR A 102 8.63 4.79 -5.51
C THR A 102 8.56 3.27 -5.64
N PRO A 103 9.63 2.59 -6.07
CA PRO A 103 9.65 1.14 -6.15
C PRO A 103 9.62 0.51 -4.76
N ILE A 104 8.76 -0.49 -4.58
CA ILE A 104 8.68 -1.31 -3.38
C ILE A 104 8.37 -2.77 -3.77
N ASN A 105 9.31 -3.67 -3.53
CA ASN A 105 9.14 -5.12 -3.79
C ASN A 105 8.67 -5.47 -5.23
N GLY A 106 9.02 -4.65 -6.24
CA GLY A 106 8.61 -4.83 -7.63
C GLY A 106 7.27 -4.21 -8.02
N GLU A 107 6.63 -3.50 -7.10
CA GLU A 107 5.44 -2.69 -7.34
C GLU A 107 5.78 -1.20 -7.25
N ALA A 108 4.90 -0.33 -7.74
CA ALA A 108 4.99 1.11 -7.56
C ALA A 108 4.11 1.54 -6.39
N LEU A 109 4.72 2.10 -5.33
CA LEU A 109 4.01 2.72 -4.21
C LEU A 109 3.78 4.20 -4.49
N ILE A 110 2.55 4.67 -4.48
CA ILE A 110 2.24 6.09 -4.59
C ILE A 110 2.63 6.79 -3.30
N VAL A 111 3.53 7.77 -3.39
CA VAL A 111 4.04 8.54 -2.24
C VAL A 111 3.57 10.00 -2.23
N ALA A 112 3.23 10.56 -3.39
CA ALA A 112 2.63 11.89 -3.49
C ALA A 112 1.67 11.98 -4.69
N VAL A 113 0.69 12.89 -4.57
CA VAL A 113 -0.31 13.19 -5.61
C VAL A 113 -0.51 14.70 -5.66
N THR A 114 -0.48 15.27 -6.87
CA THR A 114 -0.89 16.65 -7.14
C THR A 114 -2.12 16.57 -8.04
N GLU A 115 -3.29 16.87 -7.49
CA GLU A 115 -4.57 16.69 -8.17
C GLU A 115 -4.77 17.74 -9.26
N SER A 116 -5.42 17.32 -10.35
CA SER A 116 -5.92 18.23 -11.40
C SER A 116 -7.00 19.15 -10.83
N GLU A 117 -7.14 20.34 -11.39
CA GLU A 117 -8.23 21.27 -11.08
C GLU A 117 -9.45 21.06 -11.99
N ASN A 118 -9.44 20.06 -12.87
CA ASN A 118 -10.55 19.74 -13.76
C ASN A 118 -11.74 19.16 -12.99
N VAL A 119 -12.96 19.43 -13.51
CA VAL A 119 -14.21 18.91 -12.93
C VAL A 119 -14.25 17.37 -12.91
N VAL A 120 -13.64 16.74 -13.92
CA VAL A 120 -13.48 15.28 -13.99
C VAL A 120 -12.02 14.95 -13.81
N GLN A 121 -11.70 14.23 -12.78
CA GLN A 121 -10.31 13.84 -12.45
C GLN A 121 -10.22 12.40 -11.97
N ILE A 122 -9.06 11.80 -12.20
CA ILE A 122 -8.71 10.51 -11.60
C ILE A 122 -8.23 10.78 -10.19
N SER A 123 -8.94 10.23 -9.20
CA SER A 123 -8.52 10.32 -7.81
C SER A 123 -7.73 9.08 -7.40
N VAL A 124 -6.53 9.29 -6.93
CA VAL A 124 -5.66 8.27 -6.32
C VAL A 124 -5.12 8.81 -5.01
N ARG A 125 -4.67 7.91 -4.11
CA ARG A 125 -4.20 8.32 -2.79
C ARG A 125 -2.78 7.82 -2.54
N PRO A 126 -1.95 8.57 -1.79
CA PRO A 126 -0.70 8.05 -1.27
C PRO A 126 -0.93 6.75 -0.46
N GLY A 127 0.01 5.82 -0.55
CA GLY A 127 -0.07 4.49 0.06
C GLY A 127 -0.66 3.40 -0.84
N VAL A 128 -1.27 3.74 -1.97
CA VAL A 128 -1.75 2.75 -2.95
C VAL A 128 -0.57 2.11 -3.66
N ARG A 129 -0.62 0.77 -3.82
CA ARG A 129 0.34 0.00 -4.61
C ARG A 129 -0.23 -0.30 -5.98
N LEU A 130 0.60 -0.13 -6.99
CA LEU A 130 0.26 -0.36 -8.39
C LEU A 130 1.11 -1.52 -8.91
N SER A 131 0.44 -2.62 -9.27
CA SER A 131 1.09 -3.81 -9.82
C SER A 131 1.46 -3.66 -11.30
N ALA A 132 2.45 -4.43 -11.74
CA ALA A 132 2.95 -4.39 -13.12
C ALA A 132 1.90 -4.74 -14.18
N PRO A 133 1.09 -5.79 -14.05
CA PRO A 133 0.09 -6.12 -15.08
C PRO A 133 -0.94 -5.01 -15.30
N GLN A 134 -1.28 -4.27 -14.24
CA GLN A 134 -2.43 -3.38 -14.22
C GLN A 134 -2.09 -1.90 -14.41
N SER A 135 -0.82 -1.50 -14.27
CA SER A 135 -0.44 -0.09 -14.32
C SER A 135 0.86 0.17 -15.09
N ALA A 136 0.92 1.33 -15.76
CA ALA A 136 2.14 1.77 -16.42
C ALA A 136 3.31 1.95 -15.43
N GLN A 137 3.04 2.55 -14.27
CA GLN A 137 4.06 2.76 -13.23
C GLN A 137 4.58 1.44 -12.65
N GLY A 138 3.69 0.46 -12.41
CA GLY A 138 4.09 -0.86 -11.97
C GLY A 138 4.98 -1.56 -13.01
N ARG A 139 4.67 -1.44 -14.31
CA ARG A 139 5.51 -1.97 -15.39
C ARG A 139 6.89 -1.34 -15.42
N ILE A 140 6.99 -0.02 -15.31
CA ILE A 140 8.29 0.67 -15.24
C ILE A 140 9.12 0.15 -14.06
N VAL A 141 8.51 0.04 -12.87
CA VAL A 141 9.21 -0.50 -11.70
C VAL A 141 9.67 -1.94 -11.94
N LEU A 142 8.83 -2.78 -12.54
CA LEU A 142 9.17 -4.17 -12.83
C LEU A 142 10.27 -4.30 -13.90
N ALA A 143 10.26 -3.45 -14.92
CA ALA A 143 11.28 -3.43 -15.97
C ALA A 143 12.69 -3.22 -15.41
N TRP A 144 12.82 -2.43 -14.35
CA TRP A 144 14.09 -2.11 -13.69
C TRP A 144 14.33 -2.90 -12.40
N ALA A 145 13.43 -3.82 -12.06
CA ALA A 145 13.58 -4.66 -10.88
C ALA A 145 14.66 -5.75 -11.10
N PRO A 146 15.38 -6.15 -10.02
CA PRO A 146 16.25 -7.33 -10.07
C PRO A 146 15.47 -8.58 -10.51
N ASP A 147 16.14 -9.49 -11.25
CA ASP A 147 15.52 -10.69 -11.82
C ASP A 147 14.75 -11.53 -10.79
N ALA A 148 15.29 -11.72 -9.60
CA ALA A 148 14.62 -12.45 -8.52
C ALA A 148 13.28 -11.82 -8.09
N ILE A 149 13.15 -10.49 -8.15
CA ILE A 149 11.91 -9.79 -7.87
C ILE A 149 10.97 -9.90 -9.07
N ARG A 150 11.50 -9.74 -10.28
CA ARG A 150 10.75 -9.85 -11.53
C ARG A 150 10.08 -11.21 -11.65
N GLU A 151 10.84 -12.30 -11.52
CA GLU A 151 10.30 -13.66 -11.58
C GLU A 151 9.23 -13.89 -10.50
N ARG A 152 9.48 -13.52 -9.28
CA ARG A 152 8.47 -13.66 -8.19
C ARG A 152 7.12 -13.00 -8.51
N ILE A 153 7.13 -11.91 -9.29
CA ILE A 153 5.90 -11.19 -9.67
C ILE A 153 5.26 -11.82 -10.91
N LEU A 154 6.06 -12.34 -11.84
CA LEU A 154 5.58 -12.93 -13.07
C LEU A 154 5.13 -14.38 -12.91
N ASP A 155 5.75 -15.16 -12.01
CA ASP A 155 5.43 -16.58 -11.79
C ASP A 155 3.96 -16.89 -11.47
N PRO A 156 3.25 -16.08 -10.66
CA PRO A 156 1.83 -16.33 -10.37
C PRO A 156 0.89 -16.01 -11.53
N LEU A 157 1.37 -15.34 -12.58
CA LEU A 157 0.55 -14.92 -13.72
C LEU A 157 0.29 -16.10 -14.66
N SER A 158 -0.87 -16.11 -15.30
CA SER A 158 -1.11 -17.01 -16.43
C SER A 158 -0.15 -16.73 -17.59
N ALA A 159 0.10 -17.71 -18.44
CA ALA A 159 1.01 -17.55 -19.59
C ALA A 159 0.62 -16.36 -20.48
N ALA A 160 -0.68 -16.11 -20.68
CA ALA A 160 -1.17 -14.99 -21.48
C ALA A 160 -0.92 -13.62 -20.79
N GLU A 161 -1.16 -13.53 -19.47
CA GLU A 161 -0.89 -12.31 -18.70
C GLU A 161 0.60 -12.02 -18.60
N ARG A 162 1.43 -13.05 -18.39
CA ARG A 162 2.88 -12.93 -18.37
C ARG A 162 3.40 -12.40 -19.72
N ALA A 163 3.02 -13.02 -20.84
CA ALA A 163 3.43 -12.58 -22.17
C ALA A 163 2.98 -11.14 -22.47
N THR A 164 1.74 -10.79 -22.09
CA THR A 164 1.22 -9.42 -22.25
C THR A 164 1.98 -8.41 -21.38
N THR A 165 2.35 -8.79 -20.17
CA THR A 165 3.11 -7.92 -19.25
C THR A 165 4.52 -7.73 -19.76
N GLU A 166 5.22 -8.80 -20.13
CA GLU A 166 6.59 -8.78 -20.66
C GLU A 166 6.68 -7.96 -21.95
N ALA A 167 5.70 -8.07 -22.85
CA ALA A 167 5.65 -7.29 -24.09
C ALA A 167 5.46 -5.77 -23.87
N ARG A 168 5.10 -5.36 -22.66
CA ARG A 168 4.85 -3.95 -22.30
C ARG A 168 5.90 -3.39 -21.32
N LEU A 169 6.92 -4.18 -20.94
CA LEU A 169 8.07 -3.73 -20.17
C LEU A 169 9.10 -3.05 -21.07
#